data_d87c71d5e88a0b5dee873f4e27b9552a
#
_entry.id   d87c71d5e88a0b5dee873f4e27b9552a
#
_cell.length_a   1.000
_cell.length_b   1.000
_cell.length_c   1.000
_cell.angle_alpha   90.00
_cell.angle_beta   90.00
_cell.angle_gamma   90.00
#
_symmetry.space_group_name_H-M   'P 1'
#
loop_
_entity.id
_entity.type
_entity.pdbx_description
1 polymer ?
#
loop_
_entity_poly.entity_id
_entity_poly.type
_entity_poly.pdbx_seq_one_letter_code
_entity_poly.pdbx_strand_id
1 'polypeptide(L)'
;MSCLCFRRTFHFQKWYAYRIKLAYDQIVTLFGKAEEEFGEFVRQSQISQAEAKKYFIEKFRIGKWKRTGIIWWNLLDGWPQVSDAIVDYYYTKKLAYHYIKRSQKPVCLMFDEPENGKMKLVAVNDLPDDKTISYTVKKFEVSTDTDIEIVRGEKLLSADMTMLLTEVEISENEKQFYYIEWSMDGKTYKNHYFTNIISIDYQSYMQALKKYGMDEFEGF
;
A
#
# COMPACT_ATOMS: atom_id res chain seq x y z
N MET A 1 23.27 10.10 -1.35
CA MET A 1 23.73 11.26 -2.16
C MET A 1 22.61 12.09 -2.77
N SER A 2 21.33 11.70 -2.66
CA SER A 2 20.16 12.48 -3.12
C SER A 2 19.84 13.71 -2.23
N CYS A 3 20.41 13.79 -1.04
CA CYS A 3 20.15 14.87 -0.07
C CYS A 3 20.85 16.22 -0.38
N LEU A 4 21.85 16.23 -1.25
CA LEU A 4 22.67 17.42 -1.53
C LEU A 4 22.04 18.40 -2.53
N CYS A 5 21.06 17.97 -3.32
CA CYS A 5 20.38 18.84 -4.28
C CYS A 5 19.40 19.81 -3.60
N PHE A 6 18.91 19.47 -2.41
CA PHE A 6 17.93 20.28 -1.67
C PHE A 6 18.53 21.50 -0.96
N ARG A 7 19.82 21.48 -0.66
CA ARG A 7 20.49 22.59 0.06
C ARG A 7 21.03 23.72 -0.82
N ARG A 8 21.11 23.57 -2.14
CA ARG A 8 21.79 24.54 -3.02
C ARG A 8 20.93 25.34 -4.01
N THR A 9 19.64 25.07 -4.13
CA THR A 9 18.79 25.81 -5.07
C THR A 9 17.47 26.22 -4.43
N PHE A 10 17.50 27.11 -3.42
CA PHE A 10 16.32 27.80 -2.91
C PHE A 10 15.87 28.95 -3.85
N HIS A 11 15.92 28.74 -5.16
CA HIS A 11 15.10 29.50 -6.10
C HIS A 11 13.93 28.62 -6.53
N PHE A 12 13.01 28.38 -5.55
CA PHE A 12 11.78 27.66 -5.82
C PHE A 12 10.90 28.46 -6.77
N GLN A 13 10.83 28.06 -8.01
CA GLN A 13 9.71 28.41 -8.87
C GLN A 13 8.41 27.98 -8.16
N LYS A 14 7.33 28.77 -8.29
CA LYS A 14 6.00 28.53 -7.69
C LYS A 14 5.49 27.07 -7.84
N TRP A 15 5.99 26.38 -8.85
CA TRP A 15 5.61 25.00 -9.17
C TRP A 15 6.15 23.95 -8.19
N TYR A 16 7.39 24.08 -7.72
CA TYR A 16 7.95 23.18 -6.69
C TYR A 16 7.27 23.39 -5.33
N ALA A 17 6.96 24.64 -4.99
CA ALA A 17 6.24 24.95 -3.76
C ALA A 17 4.85 24.27 -3.72
N TYR A 18 4.16 24.21 -4.86
CA TYR A 18 2.88 23.51 -4.98
C TYR A 18 3.01 22.00 -4.74
N ARG A 19 4.02 21.35 -5.33
CA ARG A 19 4.25 19.90 -5.15
C ARG A 19 4.58 19.52 -3.71
N ILE A 20 5.42 20.30 -3.06
CA ILE A 20 5.76 20.10 -1.64
C ILE A 20 4.54 20.33 -0.75
N LYS A 21 3.77 21.38 -1.04
CA LYS A 21 2.52 21.63 -0.31
C LYS A 21 1.54 20.49 -0.46
N LEU A 22 1.36 19.97 -1.66
CA LEU A 22 0.48 18.83 -1.91
C LEU A 22 0.93 17.58 -1.11
N ALA A 23 2.23 17.27 -1.11
CA ALA A 23 2.77 16.19 -0.30
C ALA A 23 2.52 16.41 1.19
N TYR A 24 2.74 17.64 1.69
CA TYR A 24 2.46 18.01 3.07
C TYR A 24 0.98 17.80 3.43
N ASP A 25 0.06 18.31 2.60
CA ASP A 25 -1.38 18.19 2.83
C ASP A 25 -1.83 16.70 2.84
N GLN A 26 -1.25 15.87 1.98
CA GLN A 26 -1.50 14.42 1.96
C GLN A 26 -0.97 13.73 3.23
N ILE A 27 0.25 14.08 3.66
CA ILE A 27 0.84 13.57 4.91
C ILE A 27 -0.04 13.95 6.11
N VAL A 28 -0.46 15.21 6.21
CA VAL A 28 -1.33 15.67 7.31
C VAL A 28 -2.67 14.94 7.30
N THR A 29 -3.25 14.69 6.13
CA THR A 29 -4.47 13.91 6.01
C THR A 29 -4.27 12.49 6.53
N LEU A 30 -3.17 11.83 6.15
CA LEU A 30 -2.91 10.43 6.50
C LEU A 30 -2.48 10.26 7.96
N PHE A 31 -1.58 11.12 8.47
CA PHE A 31 -0.94 10.97 9.77
C PHE A 31 -1.34 12.02 10.81
N GLY A 32 -2.16 13.00 10.44
CA GLY A 32 -2.53 14.12 11.31
C GLY A 32 -1.47 15.21 11.44
N LYS A 33 -0.20 14.88 11.20
CA LYS A 33 0.94 15.80 11.22
C LYS A 33 2.05 15.34 10.29
N ALA A 34 2.84 16.28 9.81
CA ALA A 34 4.10 15.99 9.13
C ALA A 34 5.28 16.04 10.14
N GLU A 35 6.22 15.11 10.01
CA GLU A 35 7.43 15.13 10.82
C GLU A 35 8.38 16.25 10.36
N GLU A 36 9.10 16.85 11.32
CA GLU A 36 10.03 17.97 11.06
C GLU A 36 11.36 17.47 10.49
N GLU A 37 11.76 16.24 10.84
CA GLU A 37 12.97 15.64 10.31
C GLU A 37 12.73 15.30 8.84
N PHE A 38 13.66 15.74 7.97
CA PHE A 38 13.48 15.63 6.51
C PHE A 38 13.33 14.19 6.00
N GLY A 39 14.11 13.25 6.54
CA GLY A 39 14.03 11.84 6.15
C GLY A 39 12.69 11.23 6.51
N GLU A 40 12.15 11.55 7.69
CA GLU A 40 10.83 11.08 8.13
C GLU A 40 9.70 11.72 7.30
N PHE A 41 9.81 13.02 6.99
CA PHE A 41 8.87 13.67 6.05
C PHE A 41 8.84 12.96 4.70
N VAL A 42 10.00 12.61 4.16
CA VAL A 42 10.09 11.89 2.87
C VAL A 42 9.49 10.49 2.98
N ARG A 43 9.71 9.76 4.09
CA ARG A 43 9.08 8.45 4.32
C ARG A 43 7.57 8.56 4.41
N GLN A 44 7.04 9.53 5.16
CA GLN A 44 5.60 9.81 5.23
C GLN A 44 5.01 10.10 3.85
N SER A 45 5.69 10.92 3.04
CA SER A 45 5.27 11.22 1.67
C SER A 45 5.26 9.98 0.77
N GLN A 46 6.27 9.11 0.89
CA GLN A 46 6.31 7.86 0.15
C GLN A 46 5.20 6.88 0.56
N ILE A 47 4.88 6.80 1.86
CA ILE A 47 3.75 5.98 2.34
C ILE A 47 2.44 6.50 1.77
N SER A 48 2.21 7.80 1.84
CA SER A 48 0.99 8.42 1.30
C SER A 48 0.81 8.11 -0.20
N GLN A 49 1.87 8.22 -0.99
CA GLN A 49 1.86 7.86 -2.40
C GLN A 49 1.60 6.36 -2.61
N ALA A 50 2.24 5.51 -1.82
CA ALA A 50 2.17 4.06 -1.94
C ALA A 50 0.76 3.54 -1.63
N GLU A 51 0.18 3.99 -0.52
CA GLU A 51 -1.18 3.62 -0.12
C GLU A 51 -2.23 4.09 -1.14
N ALA A 52 -2.13 5.32 -1.61
CA ALA A 52 -3.06 5.83 -2.62
C ALA A 52 -3.01 5.01 -3.92
N LYS A 53 -1.81 4.71 -4.45
CA LYS A 53 -1.66 3.92 -5.68
C LYS A 53 -2.12 2.48 -5.47
N LYS A 54 -1.77 1.85 -4.34
CA LYS A 54 -2.24 0.52 -3.95
C LYS A 54 -3.76 0.47 -3.92
N TYR A 55 -4.40 1.40 -3.20
CA TYR A 55 -5.84 1.49 -3.08
C TYR A 55 -6.54 1.52 -4.44
N PHE A 56 -6.12 2.42 -5.34
CA PHE A 56 -6.73 2.52 -6.67
C PHE A 56 -6.57 1.24 -7.49
N ILE A 57 -5.39 0.63 -7.49
CA ILE A 57 -5.13 -0.61 -8.24
C ILE A 57 -6.03 -1.74 -7.70
N GLU A 58 -6.08 -1.91 -6.39
CA GLU A 58 -6.85 -2.97 -5.76
C GLU A 58 -8.36 -2.77 -5.98
N LYS A 59 -8.86 -1.55 -5.82
CA LYS A 59 -10.27 -1.23 -6.06
C LYS A 59 -10.70 -1.50 -7.51
N PHE A 60 -9.82 -1.24 -8.48
CA PHE A 60 -10.08 -1.58 -9.88
C PHE A 60 -10.07 -3.09 -10.11
N ARG A 61 -9.12 -3.82 -9.50
CA ARG A 61 -9.03 -5.27 -9.63
C ARG A 61 -10.22 -5.99 -8.99
N ILE A 62 -10.64 -5.58 -7.80
CA ILE A 62 -11.86 -6.10 -7.15
C ILE A 62 -13.08 -5.89 -8.05
N GLY A 63 -13.14 -4.77 -8.75
CA GLY A 63 -14.21 -4.45 -9.69
C GLY A 63 -14.05 -5.07 -11.09
N LYS A 64 -13.23 -6.14 -11.25
CA LYS A 64 -13.00 -6.84 -12.52
C LYS A 64 -14.29 -7.08 -13.29
N TRP A 65 -14.25 -6.92 -14.60
CA TRP A 65 -15.33 -6.95 -15.58
C TRP A 65 -16.30 -5.75 -15.55
N LYS A 66 -16.39 -5.02 -14.43
CA LYS A 66 -17.07 -3.71 -14.39
C LYS A 66 -16.09 -2.55 -14.63
N ARG A 67 -14.81 -2.78 -14.36
CA ARG A 67 -13.69 -1.86 -14.57
C ARG A 67 -12.62 -2.56 -15.36
N THR A 68 -12.15 -1.97 -16.46
CA THR A 68 -11.27 -2.62 -17.42
C THR A 68 -9.79 -2.36 -17.17
N GLY A 69 -9.45 -1.37 -16.37
CA GLY A 69 -8.06 -1.07 -16.03
C GLY A 69 -7.88 0.32 -15.45
N ILE A 70 -6.66 0.59 -15.02
CA ILE A 70 -6.25 1.88 -14.49
C ILE A 70 -4.88 2.24 -15.07
N ILE A 71 -4.70 3.49 -15.47
CA ILE A 71 -3.41 4.07 -15.83
C ILE A 71 -3.03 5.04 -14.72
N TRP A 72 -1.90 4.79 -14.09
CA TRP A 72 -1.36 5.68 -13.06
C TRP A 72 -0.11 6.41 -13.57
N TRP A 73 0.09 7.64 -13.14
CA TRP A 73 1.23 8.48 -13.49
C TRP A 73 2.24 8.47 -12.36
N ASN A 74 3.53 8.24 -12.58
CA ASN A 74 4.20 7.65 -13.71
C ASN A 74 5.30 6.70 -13.20
N LEU A 75 5.99 5.97 -14.10
CA LEU A 75 6.98 4.97 -13.70
C LEU A 75 8.31 5.59 -13.26
N LEU A 76 8.90 6.45 -14.11
CA LEU A 76 10.28 6.93 -13.96
C LEU A 76 10.35 8.44 -14.16
N ASP A 77 11.14 9.12 -13.33
CA ASP A 77 11.45 10.52 -13.50
C ASP A 77 12.40 10.78 -14.68
N GLY A 78 12.08 11.76 -15.50
CA GLY A 78 12.93 12.18 -16.62
C GLY A 78 14.10 13.09 -16.21
N TRP A 79 14.06 13.68 -15.01
CA TRP A 79 15.10 14.51 -14.39
C TRP A 79 14.92 14.53 -12.87
N PRO A 80 15.96 14.96 -12.09
CA PRO A 80 15.84 15.06 -10.62
C PRO A 80 14.74 16.03 -10.21
N GLN A 81 13.69 15.54 -9.55
CA GLN A 81 12.53 16.34 -9.14
C GLN A 81 11.74 15.69 -7.99
N VAL A 82 10.86 16.48 -7.37
CA VAL A 82 9.78 15.97 -6.53
C VAL A 82 8.58 15.63 -7.42
N SER A 83 8.21 14.37 -7.52
CA SER A 83 7.22 13.91 -8.50
C SER A 83 6.40 12.72 -8.03
N ASP A 84 5.40 12.38 -8.86
CA ASP A 84 4.54 11.21 -8.68
C ASP A 84 5.15 9.91 -9.24
N ALA A 85 6.35 9.96 -9.83
CA ALA A 85 7.06 8.78 -10.29
C ALA A 85 7.35 7.81 -9.13
N ILE A 86 7.31 6.51 -9.40
CA ILE A 86 7.59 5.47 -8.40
C ILE A 86 9.05 5.00 -8.42
N VAL A 87 9.79 5.40 -9.45
CA VAL A 87 11.25 5.27 -9.58
C VAL A 87 11.80 6.66 -9.83
N ASP A 88 12.80 7.08 -9.08
CA ASP A 88 13.41 8.39 -9.26
C ASP A 88 14.36 8.43 -10.48
N TYR A 89 14.89 9.61 -10.78
CA TYR A 89 15.84 9.81 -11.87
C TYR A 89 17.12 8.97 -11.74
N TYR A 90 17.52 8.63 -10.52
CA TYR A 90 18.71 7.80 -10.22
C TYR A 90 18.40 6.31 -10.15
N TYR A 91 17.21 5.90 -10.60
CA TYR A 91 16.73 4.52 -10.58
C TYR A 91 16.49 3.93 -9.18
N THR A 92 16.40 4.78 -8.16
CA THR A 92 16.00 4.37 -6.81
C THR A 92 14.48 4.12 -6.79
N LYS A 93 14.07 2.96 -6.32
CA LYS A 93 12.65 2.63 -6.20
C LYS A 93 12.07 3.25 -4.94
N LYS A 94 10.98 3.98 -5.09
CA LYS A 94 10.21 4.49 -3.96
C LYS A 94 9.31 3.37 -3.39
N LEU A 95 8.81 3.54 -2.17
CA LEU A 95 7.93 2.55 -1.53
C LEU A 95 6.74 2.15 -2.42
N ALA A 96 6.19 3.10 -3.17
CA ALA A 96 5.07 2.86 -4.08
C ALA A 96 5.38 1.83 -5.18
N TYR A 97 6.65 1.69 -5.63
CA TYR A 97 7.04 0.64 -6.56
C TYR A 97 6.77 -0.75 -5.97
N HIS A 98 7.12 -0.97 -4.73
CA HIS A 98 6.97 -2.26 -4.05
C HIS A 98 5.49 -2.58 -3.78
N TYR A 99 4.70 -1.57 -3.40
CA TYR A 99 3.25 -1.72 -3.18
C TYR A 99 2.52 -2.07 -4.47
N ILE A 100 2.80 -1.36 -5.56
CA ILE A 100 2.26 -1.66 -6.89
C ILE A 100 2.67 -3.06 -7.33
N LYS A 101 3.94 -3.44 -7.17
CA LYS A 101 4.43 -4.78 -7.52
C LYS A 101 3.70 -5.90 -6.77
N ARG A 102 3.29 -5.66 -5.52
CA ARG A 102 2.46 -6.60 -4.75
C ARG A 102 1.02 -6.61 -5.25
N SER A 103 0.40 -5.45 -5.38
CA SER A 103 -1.00 -5.31 -5.80
C SER A 103 -1.26 -5.77 -7.24
N GLN A 104 -0.24 -5.83 -8.08
CA GLN A 104 -0.32 -6.29 -9.48
C GLN A 104 0.14 -7.75 -9.68
N LYS A 105 0.26 -8.56 -8.62
CA LYS A 105 0.48 -9.99 -8.78
C LYS A 105 -0.71 -10.64 -9.50
N PRO A 106 -0.49 -11.59 -10.44
CA PRO A 106 -1.59 -12.24 -11.17
C PRO A 106 -2.65 -12.81 -10.24
N VAL A 107 -2.23 -13.48 -9.16
CA VAL A 107 -3.12 -13.83 -8.06
C VAL A 107 -2.85 -12.90 -6.90
N CYS A 108 -3.89 -12.20 -6.44
CA CYS A 108 -3.78 -11.22 -5.35
C CYS A 108 -4.99 -11.29 -4.43
N LEU A 109 -4.73 -11.27 -3.12
CA LEU A 109 -5.74 -11.16 -2.08
C LEU A 109 -5.78 -9.73 -1.57
N MET A 110 -6.99 -9.17 -1.47
CA MET A 110 -7.21 -7.76 -1.15
C MET A 110 -8.46 -7.61 -0.30
N PHE A 111 -8.48 -6.64 0.61
CA PHE A 111 -9.72 -6.23 1.24
C PHE A 111 -10.42 -5.15 0.41
N ASP A 112 -11.73 -5.27 0.29
CA ASP A 112 -12.59 -4.17 -0.17
C ASP A 112 -12.88 -3.22 1.00
N GLU A 113 -13.36 -2.03 0.68
CA GLU A 113 -13.73 -1.04 1.69
C GLU A 113 -14.77 -1.60 2.67
N PRO A 114 -14.65 -1.20 3.95
CA PRO A 114 -15.64 -1.57 4.96
C PRO A 114 -17.05 -1.07 4.59
N GLU A 115 -18.01 -1.96 4.74
CA GLU A 115 -19.41 -1.65 4.56
C GLU A 115 -20.22 -2.33 5.67
N ASN A 116 -21.05 -1.56 6.40
CA ASN A 116 -21.92 -2.08 7.47
C ASN A 116 -21.16 -2.90 8.54
N GLY A 117 -19.98 -2.44 8.97
CA GLY A 117 -19.15 -3.11 9.99
C GLY A 117 -18.45 -4.38 9.51
N LYS A 118 -18.35 -4.60 8.19
CA LYS A 118 -17.68 -5.76 7.60
C LYS A 118 -16.74 -5.37 6.48
N MET A 119 -15.65 -6.11 6.34
CA MET A 119 -14.74 -6.06 5.19
C MET A 119 -14.79 -7.37 4.43
N LYS A 120 -14.81 -7.29 3.10
CA LYS A 120 -14.76 -8.44 2.21
C LYS A 120 -13.31 -8.75 1.82
N LEU A 121 -12.83 -9.94 2.16
CA LEU A 121 -11.57 -10.46 1.62
C LEU A 121 -11.84 -11.06 0.24
N VAL A 122 -11.24 -10.46 -0.77
CA VAL A 122 -11.46 -10.82 -2.17
C VAL A 122 -10.15 -11.34 -2.77
N ALA A 123 -10.21 -12.45 -3.48
CA ALA A 123 -9.13 -12.95 -4.33
C ALA A 123 -9.43 -12.63 -5.79
N VAL A 124 -8.40 -12.18 -6.50
CA VAL A 124 -8.44 -12.04 -7.96
C VAL A 124 -7.42 -13.00 -8.56
N ASN A 125 -7.84 -13.80 -9.50
CA ASN A 125 -6.98 -14.64 -10.33
C ASN A 125 -7.03 -14.11 -11.77
N ASP A 126 -5.92 -13.57 -12.28
CA ASP A 126 -5.78 -13.09 -13.66
C ASP A 126 -5.05 -14.13 -14.56
N LEU A 127 -4.80 -15.34 -14.03
CA LEU A 127 -4.19 -16.42 -14.80
C LEU A 127 -5.26 -17.16 -15.61
N PRO A 128 -4.87 -17.79 -16.73
CA PRO A 128 -5.78 -18.59 -17.55
C PRO A 128 -6.14 -19.96 -16.93
N ASP A 129 -5.53 -20.28 -15.78
CA ASP A 129 -5.67 -21.55 -15.10
C ASP A 129 -6.24 -21.37 -13.69
N ASP A 130 -6.97 -22.36 -13.21
CA ASP A 130 -7.40 -22.45 -11.82
C ASP A 130 -6.18 -22.56 -10.89
N LYS A 131 -6.26 -21.92 -9.73
CA LYS A 131 -5.18 -21.93 -8.73
C LYS A 131 -5.71 -22.28 -7.35
N THR A 132 -5.08 -23.24 -6.70
CA THR A 132 -5.33 -23.50 -5.28
C THR A 132 -4.40 -22.62 -4.45
N ILE A 133 -4.98 -21.94 -3.47
CA ILE A 133 -4.24 -21.12 -2.49
C ILE A 133 -4.55 -21.59 -1.08
N SER A 134 -3.55 -21.52 -0.20
CA SER A 134 -3.77 -21.47 1.23
C SER A 134 -3.49 -20.05 1.72
N TYR A 135 -4.34 -19.50 2.60
CA TYR A 135 -4.22 -18.11 3.02
C TYR A 135 -4.47 -17.92 4.51
N THR A 136 -3.88 -16.87 5.05
CA THR A 136 -4.06 -16.44 6.44
C THR A 136 -4.17 -14.92 6.49
N VAL A 137 -5.10 -14.42 7.32
CA VAL A 137 -5.20 -13.00 7.67
C VAL A 137 -4.94 -12.84 9.14
N LYS A 138 -4.09 -11.89 9.47
CA LYS A 138 -3.75 -11.52 10.85
C LYS A 138 -4.05 -10.05 11.08
N LYS A 139 -4.58 -9.74 12.25
CA LYS A 139 -4.68 -8.41 12.80
C LYS A 139 -3.44 -8.15 13.66
N PHE A 140 -2.78 -7.03 13.47
CA PHE A 140 -1.59 -6.66 14.24
C PHE A 140 -1.95 -5.70 15.37
N GLU A 141 -1.76 -6.15 16.61
CA GLU A 141 -1.90 -5.32 17.80
C GLU A 141 -0.57 -4.63 18.14
N VAL A 142 -0.47 -3.34 17.79
CA VAL A 142 0.76 -2.57 17.98
C VAL A 142 1.19 -2.48 19.44
N SER A 143 0.24 -2.29 20.37
CA SER A 143 0.52 -2.10 21.79
C SER A 143 1.20 -3.29 22.46
N THR A 144 0.95 -4.49 21.97
CA THR A 144 1.48 -5.76 22.51
C THR A 144 2.47 -6.43 21.57
N ASP A 145 2.68 -5.88 20.37
CA ASP A 145 3.47 -6.46 19.29
C ASP A 145 3.03 -7.89 18.93
N THR A 146 1.74 -8.16 19.00
CA THR A 146 1.18 -9.50 18.79
C THR A 146 0.31 -9.58 17.54
N ASP A 147 0.28 -10.77 16.95
CA ASP A 147 -0.59 -11.11 15.83
C ASP A 147 -1.81 -11.87 16.34
N ILE A 148 -2.99 -11.43 15.94
CA ILE A 148 -4.24 -12.18 16.16
C ILE A 148 -4.65 -12.76 14.80
N GLU A 149 -4.65 -14.07 14.67
CA GLU A 149 -5.16 -14.74 13.47
C GLU A 149 -6.67 -14.55 13.38
N ILE A 150 -7.15 -13.94 12.31
CA ILE A 150 -8.57 -13.63 12.10
C ILE A 150 -9.22 -14.70 11.22
N VAL A 151 -8.50 -15.13 10.18
CA VAL A 151 -9.00 -16.16 9.27
C VAL A 151 -7.84 -16.94 8.67
N ARG A 152 -8.09 -18.24 8.48
CA ARG A 152 -7.22 -19.15 7.72
C ARG A 152 -8.09 -20.02 6.85
N GLY A 153 -7.64 -20.30 5.63
CA GLY A 153 -8.39 -21.14 4.72
C GLY A 153 -7.58 -21.65 3.54
N GLU A 154 -8.23 -22.51 2.78
CA GLU A 154 -7.76 -22.99 1.48
C GLU A 154 -8.88 -22.81 0.46
N LYS A 155 -8.54 -22.41 -0.76
CA LYS A 155 -9.52 -22.13 -1.80
C LYS A 155 -8.97 -22.40 -3.18
N LEU A 156 -9.79 -23.06 -4.01
CA LEU A 156 -9.61 -23.10 -5.45
C LEU A 156 -10.15 -21.80 -6.05
N LEU A 157 -9.29 -21.06 -6.72
CA LEU A 157 -9.62 -19.83 -7.44
C LEU A 157 -9.79 -20.19 -8.93
N SER A 158 -10.98 -19.97 -9.46
CA SER A 158 -11.22 -20.17 -10.89
C SER A 158 -10.38 -19.21 -11.73
N ALA A 159 -9.99 -19.69 -12.92
CA ALA A 159 -9.25 -18.92 -13.91
C ALA A 159 -9.96 -17.62 -14.27
N ASP A 160 -9.22 -16.53 -14.38
CA ASP A 160 -9.67 -15.20 -14.84
C ASP A 160 -10.88 -14.64 -14.07
N MET A 161 -11.00 -14.94 -12.76
CA MET A 161 -12.14 -14.58 -11.93
C MET A 161 -11.78 -13.78 -10.68
N THR A 162 -12.77 -13.06 -10.19
CA THR A 162 -12.78 -12.44 -8.85
C THR A 162 -13.68 -13.28 -7.94
N MET A 163 -13.22 -13.57 -6.73
CA MET A 163 -13.93 -14.44 -5.79
C MET A 163 -13.93 -13.86 -4.38
N LEU A 164 -15.08 -13.79 -3.74
CA LEU A 164 -15.18 -13.53 -2.31
C LEU A 164 -14.68 -14.76 -1.53
N LEU A 165 -13.68 -14.55 -0.68
CA LEU A 165 -13.16 -15.61 0.20
C LEU A 165 -13.93 -15.66 1.52
N THR A 166 -14.08 -14.52 2.17
CA THR A 166 -14.76 -14.37 3.46
C THR A 166 -15.12 -12.92 3.74
N GLU A 167 -15.94 -12.71 4.77
CA GLU A 167 -16.18 -11.41 5.38
C GLU A 167 -15.56 -11.38 6.78
N VAL A 168 -14.93 -10.27 7.13
CA VAL A 168 -14.33 -10.03 8.45
C VAL A 168 -15.09 -8.91 9.14
N GLU A 169 -15.56 -9.15 10.36
CA GLU A 169 -16.19 -8.12 11.17
C GLU A 169 -15.14 -7.13 11.69
N ILE A 170 -15.46 -5.85 11.63
CA ILE A 170 -14.60 -4.77 12.11
C ILE A 170 -15.41 -3.76 12.91
N SER A 171 -14.76 -3.08 13.84
CA SER A 171 -15.34 -1.92 14.53
C SER A 171 -15.22 -0.67 13.63
N GLU A 172 -16.30 0.09 13.46
CA GLU A 172 -16.38 1.22 12.52
C GLU A 172 -15.29 2.30 12.74
N ASN A 173 -14.82 2.47 13.97
CA ASN A 173 -13.81 3.49 14.31
C ASN A 173 -12.42 2.90 14.60
N GLU A 174 -12.23 1.61 14.39
CA GLU A 174 -10.96 0.94 14.70
C GLU A 174 -9.93 1.25 13.62
N LYS A 175 -8.76 1.73 14.04
CA LYS A 175 -7.58 1.93 13.20
C LYS A 175 -6.68 0.73 13.34
N GLN A 176 -6.75 -0.17 12.37
CA GLN A 176 -6.16 -1.49 12.50
C GLN A 176 -5.41 -1.89 11.25
N PHE A 177 -4.21 -2.46 11.45
CA PHE A 177 -3.41 -3.06 10.40
C PHE A 177 -3.75 -4.55 10.25
N TYR A 178 -4.11 -4.95 9.04
CA TYR A 178 -4.35 -6.34 8.66
C TYR A 178 -3.25 -6.81 7.71
N TYR A 179 -2.59 -7.88 8.06
CA TYR A 179 -1.63 -8.58 7.24
C TYR A 179 -2.30 -9.76 6.53
N ILE A 180 -2.11 -9.86 5.23
CA ILE A 180 -2.66 -10.91 4.39
C ILE A 180 -1.48 -11.68 3.80
N GLU A 181 -1.49 -12.98 3.99
CA GLU A 181 -0.49 -13.89 3.42
C GLU A 181 -1.18 -15.03 2.69
N TRP A 182 -0.66 -15.41 1.54
CA TRP A 182 -1.11 -16.62 0.86
C TRP A 182 0.04 -17.33 0.18
N SER A 183 -0.10 -18.65 0.05
CA SER A 183 0.84 -19.53 -0.67
C SER A 183 0.17 -20.13 -1.88
N MET A 184 0.89 -20.20 -3.00
CA MET A 184 0.48 -20.75 -4.26
C MET A 184 1.71 -21.25 -5.01
N ASP A 185 1.64 -22.48 -5.56
CA ASP A 185 2.73 -23.08 -6.34
C ASP A 185 4.08 -23.07 -5.60
N GLY A 186 4.08 -23.31 -4.28
CA GLY A 186 5.26 -23.33 -3.42
C GLY A 186 5.88 -21.95 -3.12
N LYS A 187 5.21 -20.85 -3.49
CA LYS A 187 5.65 -19.48 -3.22
C LYS A 187 4.68 -18.80 -2.27
N THR A 188 5.22 -17.96 -1.41
CA THR A 188 4.43 -17.13 -0.48
C THR A 188 4.36 -15.69 -0.98
N TYR A 189 3.20 -15.11 -0.85
CA TYR A 189 2.86 -13.75 -1.23
C TYR A 189 2.26 -13.03 -0.03
N LYS A 190 2.34 -11.71 -0.03
CA LYS A 190 1.84 -10.88 1.07
C LYS A 190 1.17 -9.61 0.55
N ASN A 191 0.22 -9.15 1.32
CA ASN A 191 -0.45 -7.86 1.16
C ASN A 191 -0.85 -7.34 2.54
N HIS A 192 -1.36 -6.13 2.62
CA HIS A 192 -1.89 -5.55 3.84
C HIS A 192 -3.10 -4.66 3.55
N TYR A 193 -3.83 -4.34 4.61
CA TYR A 193 -4.89 -3.34 4.59
C TYR A 193 -4.89 -2.60 5.92
N PHE A 194 -5.15 -1.30 5.88
CA PHE A 194 -5.32 -0.49 7.08
C PHE A 194 -6.73 0.10 7.10
N THR A 195 -7.49 -0.18 8.17
CA THR A 195 -8.83 0.40 8.35
C THR A 195 -8.74 1.84 8.82
N ASN A 196 -9.68 2.68 8.41
CA ASN A 196 -9.76 4.09 8.80
C ASN A 196 -8.43 4.84 8.63
N ILE A 197 -7.90 4.80 7.42
CA ILE A 197 -6.56 5.29 7.04
C ILE A 197 -6.31 6.80 7.29
N ILE A 198 -7.29 7.55 7.79
CA ILE A 198 -7.16 8.97 8.11
C ILE A 198 -6.63 9.15 9.54
N SER A 199 -5.60 10.00 9.71
CA SER A 199 -4.95 10.29 11.00
C SER A 199 -4.43 9.03 11.71
N ILE A 200 -3.69 8.20 10.99
CA ILE A 200 -2.98 7.05 11.55
C ILE A 200 -1.81 7.51 12.41
N ASP A 201 -1.52 6.81 13.50
CA ASP A 201 -0.25 6.99 14.18
C ASP A 201 0.91 6.48 13.30
N TYR A 202 1.82 7.40 12.94
CA TYR A 202 2.93 7.12 12.03
C TYR A 202 3.87 6.04 12.57
N GLN A 203 4.18 6.08 13.87
CA GLN A 203 5.11 5.12 14.48
C GLN A 203 4.50 3.71 14.52
N SER A 204 3.22 3.62 14.85
CA SER A 204 2.48 2.34 14.80
C SER A 204 2.44 1.74 13.40
N TYR A 205 2.23 2.58 12.38
CA TYR A 205 2.24 2.15 10.99
C TYR A 205 3.63 1.64 10.57
N MET A 206 4.70 2.38 10.90
CA MET A 206 6.08 1.98 10.63
C MET A 206 6.47 0.68 11.34
N GLN A 207 6.01 0.48 12.59
CA GLN A 207 6.23 -0.78 13.32
C GLN A 207 5.59 -1.96 12.57
N ALA A 208 4.35 -1.81 12.10
CA ALA A 208 3.69 -2.84 11.30
C ALA A 208 4.44 -3.14 10.00
N LEU A 209 4.87 -2.11 9.26
CA LEU A 209 5.64 -2.30 8.02
C LEU A 209 6.93 -3.08 8.28
N LYS A 210 7.70 -2.70 9.31
CA LYS A 210 8.95 -3.37 9.69
C LYS A 210 8.72 -4.82 10.06
N LYS A 211 7.71 -5.09 10.88
CA LYS A 211 7.39 -6.45 11.34
C LYS A 211 7.16 -7.41 10.16
N TYR A 212 6.47 -6.96 9.13
CA TYR A 212 6.15 -7.79 7.97
C TYR A 212 7.11 -7.61 6.78
N GLY A 213 8.20 -6.85 6.95
CA GLY A 213 9.18 -6.58 5.91
C GLY A 213 8.56 -5.91 4.69
N MET A 214 7.74 -4.88 4.95
CA MET A 214 7.09 -4.05 3.94
C MET A 214 7.60 -2.60 3.93
N ASP A 215 8.62 -2.31 4.73
CA ASP A 215 9.31 -1.03 4.84
C ASP A 215 10.44 -0.88 3.80
N GLU A 216 10.13 -1.21 2.56
CA GLU A 216 11.09 -1.29 1.45
C GLU A 216 11.45 0.12 0.93
N PHE A 217 12.03 0.96 1.80
CA PHE A 217 12.55 2.28 1.45
C PHE A 217 13.98 2.13 0.92
N GLU A 218 14.19 2.46 -0.36
CA GLU A 218 15.53 2.50 -0.96
C GLU A 218 16.12 3.92 -0.86
N GLY A 219 17.41 4.04 -0.63
CA GLY A 219 18.15 5.32 -0.65
C GLY A 219 18.13 6.11 0.66
N PHE A 220 17.75 5.49 1.78
CA PHE A 220 17.75 6.09 3.13
C PHE A 220 18.62 5.31 4.10
#